data_b0d1f1a0f9a303a486cf1025c6cee118
#
_entry.id   b0d1f1a0f9a303a486cf1025c6cee118
#
_cell.length_a   1.000
_cell.length_b   1.000
_cell.length_c   1.000
_cell.angle_alpha   90.00
_cell.angle_beta   90.00
_cell.angle_gamma   90.00
#
_symmetry.space_group_name_H-M   'P 1'
#
loop_
_entity.id
_entity.type
_entity.pdbx_description
1 polymer ?
#
loop_
_entity_poly.entity_id
_entity_poly.type
_entity_poly.pdbx_seq_one_letter_code
_entity_poly.pdbx_strand_id
1 'polypeptide(L)'
;YALALEPVAETTADGKSFGFRKGRCAQDACEYLFNALSRKHISPKWVLEGDIKGCFDHISHDWLLANIPMDKNILKQFLKAGFIYQRELFPTEEGTPQGGIISPILANMTLDGIEKKLVERFHTNALGKVDSRFKNAHKVNFVRYADDFVVTAATPELALEAKELIREFLAERGLELSDEKTVVTNIDDGFDFLGWNFRKYNEKLIIKPSQKAVKAIVSNISDTILRRGKAWQQDVLIMKLNEQIRGWTNYHQSVCASDAFAHLDYVLYELLWRWAKRRHPKKNKWWISTRYWHRVGNRNWVFSTENKELIRVDSTAIVRHTKIKATANPFLDEAYFQKRKFDKGMHRLTGKFKTIWKNQNGLCYHCGMPMDVTEEREIFYLAPKAKTGVEDVRNMRYVHCACQRIYAENRLKK
;
A
#
# COMPACT_ATOMS: atom_id res chain seq x y z
N TYR A 1 -22.28 -12.86 -0.17
CA TYR A 1 -21.58 -13.57 0.91
C TYR A 1 -20.34 -12.81 1.39
N ALA A 2 -19.41 -12.43 0.52
CA ALA A 2 -18.20 -11.70 0.95
C ALA A 2 -18.52 -10.44 1.78
N LEU A 3 -19.45 -9.59 1.32
CA LEU A 3 -19.89 -8.40 2.04
C LEU A 3 -20.55 -8.69 3.41
N ALA A 4 -21.21 -9.85 3.54
CA ALA A 4 -21.80 -10.26 4.81
C ALA A 4 -20.76 -10.86 5.77
N LEU A 5 -19.74 -11.54 5.25
CA LEU A 5 -18.69 -12.17 6.04
C LEU A 5 -17.62 -11.15 6.52
N GLU A 6 -17.36 -10.10 5.74
CA GLU A 6 -16.33 -9.10 6.04
C GLU A 6 -16.49 -8.44 7.43
N PRO A 7 -17.68 -7.98 7.87
CA PRO A 7 -17.87 -7.45 9.22
C PRO A 7 -17.56 -8.47 10.32
N VAL A 8 -17.92 -9.75 10.09
CA VAL A 8 -17.64 -10.83 11.05
C VAL A 8 -16.13 -11.07 11.15
N ALA A 9 -15.45 -11.20 10.01
CA ALA A 9 -14.01 -11.36 9.96
C ALA A 9 -13.27 -10.24 10.69
N GLU A 10 -13.71 -8.97 10.53
CA GLU A 10 -13.10 -7.83 11.22
C GLU A 10 -13.24 -7.86 12.75
N THR A 11 -14.25 -8.53 13.32
CA THR A 11 -14.40 -8.63 14.78
C THR A 11 -13.43 -9.60 15.42
N THR A 12 -12.96 -10.60 14.68
CA THR A 12 -12.05 -11.66 15.18
C THR A 12 -10.61 -11.47 14.70
N ALA A 13 -10.39 -10.53 13.79
CA ALA A 13 -9.11 -10.32 13.13
C ALA A 13 -8.01 -9.87 14.09
N ASP A 14 -6.80 -10.38 13.88
CA ASP A 14 -5.59 -9.92 14.55
C ASP A 14 -5.40 -8.41 14.38
N GLY A 15 -5.12 -7.70 15.49
CA GLY A 15 -5.03 -6.24 15.50
C GLY A 15 -3.96 -5.66 14.59
N LYS A 16 -2.86 -6.40 14.38
CA LYS A 16 -1.72 -6.00 13.55
C LYS A 16 -1.63 -6.79 12.24
N SER A 17 -2.77 -7.23 11.73
CA SER A 17 -2.95 -7.73 10.36
C SER A 17 -3.50 -6.64 9.45
N PHE A 18 -2.95 -6.46 8.26
CA PHE A 18 -3.25 -5.28 7.41
C PHE A 18 -3.66 -5.61 5.97
N GLY A 19 -3.19 -6.73 5.40
CA GLY A 19 -3.50 -7.11 4.03
C GLY A 19 -4.98 -7.44 3.82
N PHE A 20 -5.56 -6.98 2.71
CA PHE A 20 -6.94 -7.24 2.31
C PHE A 20 -8.03 -6.77 3.30
N ARG A 21 -7.70 -5.88 4.23
CA ARG A 21 -8.63 -5.37 5.24
C ARG A 21 -9.02 -3.92 4.95
N LYS A 22 -10.29 -3.63 5.12
CA LYS A 22 -10.87 -2.30 4.87
C LYS A 22 -10.26 -1.23 5.78
N GLY A 23 -9.85 -0.11 5.18
CA GLY A 23 -9.28 1.02 5.90
C GLY A 23 -7.85 0.83 6.41
N ARG A 24 -7.21 -0.31 6.11
CA ARG A 24 -5.81 -0.63 6.43
C ARG A 24 -4.94 -0.61 5.17
N CYS A 25 -3.64 -0.38 5.34
CA CYS A 25 -2.69 -0.33 4.22
C CYS A 25 -1.28 -0.75 4.65
N ALA A 26 -0.41 -0.96 3.67
CA ALA A 26 0.99 -1.36 3.90
C ALA A 26 1.75 -0.34 4.77
N GLN A 27 1.44 0.97 4.64
CA GLN A 27 2.06 2.00 5.46
C GLN A 27 1.68 1.87 6.95
N ASP A 28 0.50 1.31 7.28
CA ASP A 28 0.14 1.01 8.67
C ASP A 28 1.07 -0.06 9.25
N ALA A 29 1.33 -1.14 8.50
CA ALA A 29 2.28 -2.19 8.88
C ALA A 29 3.70 -1.62 9.07
N CYS A 30 4.16 -0.79 8.14
CA CYS A 30 5.44 -0.09 8.21
C CYS A 30 5.56 0.74 9.50
N GLU A 31 4.55 1.53 9.86
CA GLU A 31 4.55 2.36 11.07
C GLU A 31 4.49 1.53 12.37
N TYR A 32 3.82 0.37 12.36
CA TYR A 32 3.86 -0.54 13.50
C TYR A 32 5.27 -1.11 13.70
N LEU A 33 5.95 -1.52 12.65
CA LEU A 33 7.35 -1.97 12.70
C LEU A 33 8.29 -0.82 13.10
N PHE A 34 8.08 0.39 12.57
CA PHE A 34 8.85 1.57 13.00
C PHE A 34 8.74 1.78 14.51
N ASN A 35 7.54 1.73 15.06
CA ASN A 35 7.34 1.92 16.51
C ASN A 35 7.97 0.80 17.35
N ALA A 36 8.00 -0.44 16.84
CA ALA A 36 8.63 -1.57 17.53
C ALA A 36 10.17 -1.47 17.50
N LEU A 37 10.75 -1.02 16.38
CA LEU A 37 12.19 -1.12 16.10
C LEU A 37 12.96 0.19 16.32
N SER A 38 12.30 1.36 16.39
CA SER A 38 12.98 2.67 16.35
C SER A 38 13.67 3.10 17.65
N ARG A 39 13.29 2.54 18.80
CA ARG A 39 13.84 2.96 20.09
C ARG A 39 15.31 2.53 20.23
N LYS A 40 16.16 3.48 20.61
CA LYS A 40 17.58 3.20 20.90
C LYS A 40 17.69 2.28 22.11
N HIS A 41 18.62 1.35 22.06
CA HIS A 41 19.01 0.40 23.13
C HIS A 41 17.89 -0.50 23.69
N ILE A 42 16.60 -0.17 23.48
CA ILE A 42 15.47 -0.88 24.11
C ILE A 42 14.74 -1.77 23.08
N SER A 43 14.79 -1.43 21.79
CA SER A 43 14.07 -2.19 20.76
C SER A 43 14.65 -3.59 20.52
N PRO A 44 13.86 -4.50 19.96
CA PRO A 44 14.35 -5.81 19.55
C PRO A 44 15.49 -5.70 18.53
N LYS A 45 16.41 -6.66 18.57
CA LYS A 45 17.53 -6.75 17.63
C LYS A 45 17.33 -7.84 16.57
N TRP A 46 16.47 -8.78 16.81
CA TRP A 46 16.24 -9.90 15.92
C TRP A 46 14.85 -9.83 15.30
N VAL A 47 14.79 -10.22 14.04
CA VAL A 47 13.59 -10.17 13.23
C VAL A 47 13.45 -11.50 12.49
N LEU A 48 12.31 -12.14 12.62
CA LEU A 48 11.89 -13.26 11.80
C LEU A 48 11.05 -12.69 10.64
N GLU A 49 11.57 -12.80 9.43
CA GLU A 49 10.80 -12.62 8.21
C GLU A 49 10.14 -13.94 7.88
N GLY A 50 8.83 -13.95 7.62
CA GLY A 50 8.11 -15.18 7.31
C GLY A 50 7.22 -15.04 6.10
N ASP A 51 7.22 -16.09 5.28
CA ASP A 51 6.39 -16.25 4.08
C ASP A 51 5.69 -17.62 4.15
N ILE A 52 4.40 -17.64 3.81
CA ILE A 52 3.59 -18.85 3.81
C ILE A 52 3.58 -19.43 2.40
N LYS A 53 4.04 -20.67 2.24
CA LYS A 53 4.14 -21.33 0.95
C LYS A 53 2.76 -21.52 0.32
N GLY A 54 2.51 -20.87 -0.82
CA GLY A 54 1.26 -21.03 -1.57
C GLY A 54 0.00 -20.85 -0.71
N CYS A 55 -0.05 -19.82 0.14
CA CYS A 55 -1.10 -19.64 1.15
C CYS A 55 -2.51 -19.85 0.60
N PHE A 56 -2.84 -19.25 -0.55
CA PHE A 56 -4.15 -19.38 -1.17
C PHE A 56 -4.41 -20.78 -1.77
N ASP A 57 -3.36 -21.51 -2.10
CA ASP A 57 -3.44 -22.77 -2.85
C ASP A 57 -3.56 -23.99 -1.93
N HIS A 58 -3.18 -23.86 -0.63
CA HIS A 58 -3.06 -25.01 0.28
C HIS A 58 -3.94 -24.94 1.53
N ILE A 59 -4.80 -23.91 1.70
CA ILE A 59 -5.71 -23.87 2.86
C ILE A 59 -6.61 -25.08 2.86
N SER A 60 -6.65 -25.83 3.96
CA SER A 60 -7.50 -27.00 4.14
C SER A 60 -8.99 -26.66 3.99
N HIS A 61 -9.67 -27.30 3.04
CA HIS A 61 -11.13 -27.18 2.89
C HIS A 61 -11.90 -27.64 4.13
N ASP A 62 -11.41 -28.71 4.79
CA ASP A 62 -12.06 -29.25 6.00
C ASP A 62 -11.95 -28.22 7.13
N TRP A 63 -10.78 -27.58 7.30
CA TRP A 63 -10.64 -26.52 8.28
C TRP A 63 -11.57 -25.34 7.98
N LEU A 64 -11.64 -24.88 6.73
CA LEU A 64 -12.55 -23.80 6.33
C LEU A 64 -14.01 -24.15 6.59
N LEU A 65 -14.44 -25.35 6.20
CA LEU A 65 -15.80 -25.83 6.44
C LEU A 65 -16.14 -25.94 7.93
N ALA A 66 -15.18 -26.27 8.79
CA ALA A 66 -15.40 -26.33 10.23
C ALA A 66 -15.47 -24.96 10.89
N ASN A 67 -14.63 -23.99 10.47
CA ASN A 67 -14.35 -22.77 11.22
C ASN A 67 -14.99 -21.49 10.63
N ILE A 68 -15.28 -21.43 9.33
CA ILE A 68 -15.89 -20.23 8.73
C ILE A 68 -17.39 -20.18 9.02
N PRO A 69 -17.91 -19.06 9.60
CA PRO A 69 -19.32 -18.93 9.98
C PRO A 69 -20.19 -18.52 8.78
N MET A 70 -20.36 -19.44 7.82
CA MET A 70 -21.29 -19.30 6.70
C MET A 70 -21.91 -20.64 6.33
N ASP A 71 -22.94 -20.64 5.49
CA ASP A 71 -23.57 -21.85 4.99
C ASP A 71 -22.52 -22.79 4.36
N LYS A 72 -22.46 -24.03 4.86
CA LYS A 72 -21.42 -25.00 4.48
C LYS A 72 -21.55 -25.47 3.03
N ASN A 73 -22.79 -25.57 2.52
CA ASN A 73 -23.02 -25.99 1.13
C ASN A 73 -22.55 -24.89 0.16
N ILE A 74 -22.85 -23.64 0.47
CA ILE A 74 -22.42 -22.50 -0.31
C ILE A 74 -20.88 -22.36 -0.26
N LEU A 75 -20.28 -22.47 0.94
CA LEU A 75 -18.83 -22.43 1.08
C LEU A 75 -18.17 -23.54 0.26
N LYS A 76 -18.68 -24.76 0.34
CA LYS A 76 -18.19 -25.91 -0.43
C LYS A 76 -18.27 -25.67 -1.94
N GLN A 77 -19.36 -25.04 -2.42
CA GLN A 77 -19.49 -24.66 -3.84
C GLN A 77 -18.42 -23.61 -4.25
N PHE A 78 -18.18 -22.61 -3.42
CA PHE A 78 -17.11 -21.62 -3.70
C PHE A 78 -15.71 -22.26 -3.74
N LEU A 79 -15.41 -23.14 -2.79
CA LEU A 79 -14.12 -23.81 -2.71
C LEU A 79 -13.88 -24.78 -3.89
N LYS A 80 -14.95 -25.47 -4.35
CA LYS A 80 -14.88 -26.43 -5.45
C LYS A 80 -15.20 -25.83 -6.82
N ALA A 81 -15.44 -24.53 -6.93
CA ALA A 81 -15.79 -23.89 -8.20
C ALA A 81 -14.69 -24.00 -9.26
N GLY A 82 -13.43 -24.23 -8.85
CA GLY A 82 -12.29 -24.24 -9.75
C GLY A 82 -11.96 -22.88 -10.35
N PHE A 83 -11.07 -22.86 -11.29
CA PHE A 83 -10.73 -21.67 -12.07
C PHE A 83 -10.58 -22.02 -13.55
N ILE A 84 -10.88 -21.04 -14.42
CA ILE A 84 -10.75 -21.21 -15.86
C ILE A 84 -9.41 -20.62 -16.29
N TYR A 85 -8.55 -21.46 -16.87
CA TYR A 85 -7.30 -21.04 -17.50
C TYR A 85 -7.25 -21.56 -18.94
N GLN A 86 -6.95 -20.71 -19.90
CA GLN A 86 -6.91 -21.02 -21.33
C GLN A 86 -8.19 -21.72 -21.88
N ARG A 87 -9.37 -21.40 -21.32
CA ARG A 87 -10.69 -21.98 -21.60
C ARG A 87 -10.92 -23.40 -21.06
N GLU A 88 -10.02 -23.90 -20.22
CA GLU A 88 -10.19 -25.17 -19.52
C GLU A 88 -10.49 -24.92 -18.06
N LEU A 89 -11.37 -25.74 -17.46
CA LEU A 89 -11.74 -25.68 -16.05
C LEU A 89 -10.79 -26.59 -15.25
N PHE A 90 -10.11 -25.99 -14.29
CA PHE A 90 -9.26 -26.70 -13.32
C PHE A 90 -10.00 -26.79 -11.99
N PRO A 91 -10.30 -28.01 -11.48
CA PRO A 91 -10.91 -28.16 -10.18
C PRO A 91 -9.96 -27.74 -9.07
N THR A 92 -10.50 -27.20 -7.97
CA THR A 92 -9.74 -26.88 -6.77
C THR A 92 -9.99 -27.95 -5.72
N GLU A 93 -8.99 -28.73 -5.36
CA GLU A 93 -9.07 -29.80 -4.36
C GLU A 93 -8.74 -29.30 -2.95
N GLU A 94 -7.84 -28.32 -2.85
CA GLU A 94 -7.46 -27.58 -1.65
C GLU A 94 -7.30 -26.08 -1.98
N GLY A 95 -7.19 -25.25 -0.95
CA GLY A 95 -7.02 -23.81 -1.11
C GLY A 95 -8.28 -23.06 -1.50
N THR A 96 -8.07 -21.82 -1.94
CA THR A 96 -9.14 -20.92 -2.41
C THR A 96 -8.79 -20.41 -3.80
N PRO A 97 -9.76 -20.33 -4.74
CA PRO A 97 -9.50 -19.88 -6.10
C PRO A 97 -8.80 -18.51 -6.12
N GLN A 98 -7.63 -18.41 -6.76
CA GLN A 98 -6.93 -17.13 -6.92
C GLN A 98 -7.77 -16.17 -7.77
N GLY A 99 -8.00 -14.96 -7.23
CA GLY A 99 -8.88 -13.96 -7.85
C GLY A 99 -10.35 -14.06 -7.43
N GLY A 100 -10.73 -15.03 -6.61
CA GLY A 100 -12.06 -15.09 -6.00
C GLY A 100 -12.30 -13.92 -5.04
N ILE A 101 -13.48 -13.29 -5.12
CA ILE A 101 -13.83 -12.12 -4.28
C ILE A 101 -13.78 -12.44 -2.78
N ILE A 102 -14.15 -13.67 -2.39
CA ILE A 102 -14.19 -14.10 -0.99
C ILE A 102 -12.83 -14.64 -0.49
N SER A 103 -11.95 -15.07 -1.39
CA SER A 103 -10.69 -15.74 -1.04
C SER A 103 -9.79 -14.92 -0.09
N PRO A 104 -9.62 -13.59 -0.24
CA PRO A 104 -8.84 -12.80 0.70
C PRO A 104 -9.41 -12.77 2.13
N ILE A 105 -10.74 -12.81 2.26
CA ILE A 105 -11.42 -12.85 3.58
C ILE A 105 -11.18 -14.21 4.23
N LEU A 106 -11.37 -15.30 3.48
CA LEU A 106 -11.12 -16.67 3.97
C LEU A 106 -9.65 -16.86 4.39
N ALA A 107 -8.69 -16.39 3.58
CA ALA A 107 -7.29 -16.45 3.92
C ALA A 107 -6.97 -15.65 5.21
N ASN A 108 -7.52 -14.44 5.36
CA ASN A 108 -7.34 -13.68 6.60
C ASN A 108 -7.91 -14.41 7.81
N MET A 109 -9.15 -14.93 7.72
CA MET A 109 -9.78 -15.67 8.82
C MET A 109 -9.00 -16.96 9.17
N THR A 110 -8.35 -17.59 8.18
CA THR A 110 -7.48 -18.76 8.42
C THR A 110 -6.22 -18.38 9.19
N LEU A 111 -5.64 -17.21 8.93
CA LEU A 111 -4.40 -16.75 9.53
C LEU A 111 -4.61 -15.94 10.81
N ASP A 112 -5.84 -15.50 11.11
CA ASP A 112 -6.14 -14.78 12.33
C ASP A 112 -6.05 -15.70 13.54
N GLY A 113 -5.46 -15.18 14.62
CA GLY A 113 -5.13 -15.92 15.84
C GLY A 113 -3.63 -16.17 16.04
N ILE A 114 -2.78 -15.95 15.02
CA ILE A 114 -1.33 -16.02 15.17
C ILE A 114 -0.84 -15.01 16.21
N GLU A 115 -1.30 -13.74 16.12
CA GLU A 115 -0.95 -12.70 17.10
C GLU A 115 -1.35 -13.12 18.51
N LYS A 116 -2.54 -13.69 18.67
CA LYS A 116 -3.02 -14.17 19.98
C LYS A 116 -2.13 -15.28 20.54
N LYS A 117 -1.78 -16.29 19.76
CA LYS A 117 -0.90 -17.39 20.18
C LYS A 117 0.48 -16.90 20.64
N LEU A 118 1.06 -15.93 19.89
CA LEU A 118 2.32 -15.31 20.27
C LEU A 118 2.21 -14.46 21.55
N VAL A 119 1.11 -13.71 21.72
CA VAL A 119 0.85 -12.93 22.94
C VAL A 119 0.69 -13.84 24.16
N GLU A 120 -0.08 -14.92 24.05
CA GLU A 120 -0.26 -15.91 25.10
C GLU A 120 1.07 -16.51 25.57
N ARG A 121 1.98 -16.80 24.64
CA ARG A 121 3.28 -17.40 24.97
C ARG A 121 4.30 -16.40 25.52
N PHE A 122 4.42 -15.24 24.90
CA PHE A 122 5.54 -14.31 25.16
C PHE A 122 5.18 -13.10 26.03
N HIS A 123 3.89 -12.79 26.21
CA HIS A 123 3.45 -11.65 26.99
C HIS A 123 2.79 -12.07 28.32
N THR A 124 2.89 -13.33 28.70
CA THR A 124 2.36 -13.84 29.93
C THR A 124 3.31 -13.53 31.10
N ASN A 125 2.79 -12.99 32.18
CA ASN A 125 3.58 -12.74 33.41
C ASN A 125 3.78 -14.01 34.23
N ALA A 126 4.57 -13.92 35.31
CA ALA A 126 4.85 -15.04 36.22
C ALA A 126 3.59 -15.63 36.89
N LEU A 127 2.45 -14.92 36.91
CA LEU A 127 1.17 -15.37 37.40
C LEU A 127 0.26 -15.99 36.30
N GLY A 128 0.79 -16.23 35.13
CA GLY A 128 0.03 -16.79 33.98
C GLY A 128 -0.97 -15.83 33.35
N LYS A 129 -0.99 -14.55 33.72
CA LYS A 129 -1.86 -13.53 33.10
C LYS A 129 -1.14 -12.85 31.95
N VAL A 130 -1.85 -12.68 30.83
CA VAL A 130 -1.35 -11.91 29.69
C VAL A 130 -1.24 -10.43 30.09
N ASP A 131 -0.01 -9.94 30.16
CA ASP A 131 0.29 -8.53 30.43
C ASP A 131 0.64 -7.79 29.13
N SER A 132 -0.37 -7.30 28.47
CA SER A 132 -0.22 -6.57 27.21
C SER A 132 0.33 -5.15 27.36
N ARG A 133 0.41 -4.61 28.60
CA ARG A 133 0.63 -3.18 28.81
C ARG A 133 2.07 -2.80 29.16
N PHE A 134 2.84 -3.61 29.90
CA PHE A 134 4.02 -3.07 30.56
C PHE A 134 5.34 -3.82 30.38
N LYS A 135 5.36 -5.10 30.05
CA LYS A 135 6.64 -5.82 30.00
C LYS A 135 6.66 -6.89 28.92
N ASN A 136 6.67 -6.47 27.65
CA ASN A 136 7.13 -7.35 26.59
C ASN A 136 8.65 -7.56 26.73
N ALA A 137 9.06 -8.29 27.77
CA ALA A 137 10.47 -8.56 28.06
C ALA A 137 11.16 -9.30 26.90
N HIS A 138 10.43 -10.17 26.21
CA HIS A 138 10.89 -10.92 25.04
C HIS A 138 10.92 -10.09 23.77
N LYS A 139 10.31 -8.88 23.79
CA LYS A 139 10.21 -7.94 22.64
C LYS A 139 9.62 -8.59 21.40
N VAL A 140 8.76 -9.58 21.60
CA VAL A 140 8.05 -10.27 20.53
C VAL A 140 6.86 -9.40 20.09
N ASN A 141 6.91 -8.88 18.86
CA ASN A 141 5.82 -8.17 18.22
C ASN A 141 5.55 -8.81 16.87
N PHE A 142 4.29 -8.92 16.52
CA PHE A 142 3.84 -9.52 15.27
C PHE A 142 3.22 -8.46 14.36
N VAL A 143 3.53 -8.48 13.08
CA VAL A 143 2.91 -7.66 12.02
C VAL A 143 2.73 -8.51 10.79
N ARG A 144 1.51 -8.58 10.26
CA ARG A 144 1.16 -9.38 9.08
C ARG A 144 0.53 -8.54 7.98
N TYR A 145 0.89 -8.82 6.76
CA TYR A 145 0.24 -8.28 5.57
C TYR A 145 -0.07 -9.41 4.59
N ALA A 146 -1.31 -9.87 4.57
CA ALA A 146 -1.73 -11.10 3.89
C ALA A 146 -0.94 -12.33 4.39
N ASP A 147 -0.18 -12.96 3.53
CA ASP A 147 0.71 -14.11 3.77
C ASP A 147 2.11 -13.73 4.25
N ASP A 148 2.56 -12.49 3.98
CA ASP A 148 3.83 -11.96 4.48
C ASP A 148 3.70 -11.52 5.95
N PHE A 149 4.64 -11.91 6.81
CA PHE A 149 4.66 -11.45 8.19
C PHE A 149 6.06 -11.21 8.75
N VAL A 150 6.11 -10.42 9.79
CA VAL A 150 7.33 -10.10 10.54
C VAL A 150 7.09 -10.30 12.02
N VAL A 151 8.00 -11.04 12.68
CA VAL A 151 8.05 -11.14 14.15
C VAL A 151 9.35 -10.54 14.64
N THR A 152 9.28 -9.61 15.59
CA THR A 152 10.49 -9.09 16.25
C THR A 152 10.76 -9.88 17.52
N ALA A 153 12.02 -10.01 17.94
CA ALA A 153 12.41 -10.69 19.18
C ALA A 153 13.65 -10.07 19.82
N ALA A 154 13.82 -10.29 21.14
CA ALA A 154 15.01 -9.85 21.86
C ALA A 154 16.26 -10.66 21.51
N THR A 155 16.10 -11.96 21.26
CA THR A 155 17.18 -12.90 20.92
C THR A 155 16.80 -13.76 19.71
N PRO A 156 17.79 -14.39 19.05
CA PRO A 156 17.50 -15.28 17.90
C PRO A 156 16.74 -16.54 18.33
N GLU A 157 16.98 -17.06 19.53
CA GLU A 157 16.29 -18.23 20.06
C GLU A 157 14.79 -17.97 20.21
N LEU A 158 14.41 -16.79 20.72
CA LEU A 158 13.00 -16.37 20.82
C LEU A 158 12.35 -16.21 19.45
N ALA A 159 13.11 -15.76 18.45
CA ALA A 159 12.62 -15.69 17.07
C ALA A 159 12.38 -17.08 16.49
N LEU A 160 13.27 -18.03 16.76
CA LEU A 160 13.11 -19.44 16.34
C LEU A 160 11.96 -20.12 17.08
N GLU A 161 11.79 -19.88 18.37
CA GLU A 161 10.62 -20.38 19.12
C GLU A 161 9.31 -19.83 18.55
N ALA A 162 9.26 -18.54 18.20
CA ALA A 162 8.10 -17.96 17.53
C ALA A 162 7.84 -18.59 16.16
N LYS A 163 8.90 -18.95 15.39
CA LYS A 163 8.79 -19.67 14.12
C LYS A 163 8.10 -21.01 14.29
N GLU A 164 8.52 -21.80 15.30
CA GLU A 164 7.91 -23.11 15.54
C GLU A 164 6.44 -23.01 15.98
N LEU A 165 6.09 -22.06 16.85
CA LEU A 165 4.71 -21.82 17.24
C LEU A 165 3.81 -21.44 16.03
N ILE A 166 4.35 -20.65 15.10
CA ILE A 166 3.64 -20.28 13.87
C ILE A 166 3.53 -21.52 12.96
N ARG A 167 4.58 -22.34 12.84
CA ARG A 167 4.56 -23.57 12.05
C ARG A 167 3.46 -24.51 12.53
N GLU A 168 3.37 -24.76 13.84
CA GLU A 168 2.32 -25.58 14.44
C GLU A 168 0.91 -25.00 14.15
N PHE A 169 0.74 -23.68 14.30
CA PHE A 169 -0.51 -23.02 14.01
C PHE A 169 -0.94 -23.18 12.55
N LEU A 170 0.00 -23.07 11.62
CA LEU A 170 -0.26 -23.20 10.18
C LEU A 170 -0.57 -24.66 9.79
N ALA A 171 0.14 -25.64 10.38
CA ALA A 171 -0.06 -27.05 10.09
C ALA A 171 -1.50 -27.52 10.38
N GLU A 172 -2.14 -27.02 11.45
CA GLU A 172 -3.56 -27.28 11.75
C GLU A 172 -4.50 -26.85 10.62
N ARG A 173 -4.06 -25.96 9.74
CA ARG A 173 -4.82 -25.33 8.65
C ARG A 173 -4.42 -25.80 7.26
N GLY A 174 -3.54 -26.82 7.20
CA GLY A 174 -2.99 -27.34 5.95
C GLY A 174 -1.94 -26.44 5.32
N LEU A 175 -1.38 -25.48 6.08
CA LEU A 175 -0.43 -24.50 5.59
C LEU A 175 0.99 -24.78 6.10
N GLU A 176 1.98 -24.39 5.29
CA GLU A 176 3.41 -24.55 5.60
C GLU A 176 4.16 -23.23 5.48
N LEU A 177 5.19 -23.03 6.30
CA LEU A 177 6.16 -21.96 6.13
C LEU A 177 7.08 -22.26 4.94
N SER A 178 7.41 -21.24 4.17
CA SER A 178 8.49 -21.33 3.17
C SER A 178 9.83 -21.26 3.90
N ASP A 179 10.51 -22.39 4.09
CA ASP A 179 11.80 -22.41 4.82
C ASP A 179 12.88 -21.58 4.12
N GLU A 180 12.85 -21.49 2.79
CA GLU A 180 13.79 -20.69 2.01
C GLU A 180 13.63 -19.17 2.25
N LYS A 181 12.39 -18.71 2.52
CA LYS A 181 12.07 -17.31 2.72
C LYS A 181 11.82 -16.93 4.18
N THR A 182 11.80 -17.93 5.09
CA THR A 182 11.58 -17.70 6.52
C THR A 182 12.91 -17.65 7.24
N VAL A 183 13.43 -16.44 7.40
CA VAL A 183 14.79 -16.16 7.87
C VAL A 183 14.80 -15.33 9.13
N VAL A 184 15.71 -15.63 10.05
CA VAL A 184 15.99 -14.81 11.24
C VAL A 184 17.18 -13.90 10.95
N THR A 185 16.95 -12.58 10.96
CA THR A 185 17.93 -11.57 10.59
C THR A 185 18.17 -10.59 11.74
N ASN A 186 19.41 -10.12 11.90
CA ASN A 186 19.70 -9.01 12.80
C ASN A 186 19.29 -7.69 12.15
N ILE A 187 18.66 -6.79 12.92
CA ILE A 187 18.21 -5.48 12.39
C ILE A 187 19.38 -4.59 11.90
N ASP A 188 20.59 -4.82 12.37
CA ASP A 188 21.78 -4.09 11.90
C ASP A 188 22.22 -4.55 10.51
N ASP A 189 21.89 -5.78 10.10
CA ASP A 189 22.06 -6.29 8.73
C ASP A 189 20.93 -5.79 7.82
N GLY A 190 19.73 -5.63 8.39
CA GLY A 190 18.54 -5.13 7.73
C GLY A 190 17.74 -6.22 7.02
N PHE A 191 16.45 -5.94 6.80
CA PHE A 191 15.53 -6.83 6.12
C PHE A 191 14.58 -6.05 5.19
N ASP A 192 13.98 -6.75 4.24
CA ASP A 192 13.04 -6.18 3.29
C ASP A 192 11.61 -6.64 3.61
N PHE A 193 10.68 -5.71 3.79
CA PHE A 193 9.26 -6.02 3.99
C PHE A 193 8.39 -5.03 3.22
N LEU A 194 7.42 -5.53 2.45
CA LEU A 194 6.47 -4.74 1.65
C LEU A 194 7.14 -3.68 0.76
N GLY A 195 8.28 -4.00 0.17
CA GLY A 195 9.01 -3.08 -0.72
C GLY A 195 9.83 -2.01 0.00
N TRP A 196 9.96 -2.08 1.31
CA TRP A 196 10.84 -1.24 2.12
C TRP A 196 11.95 -2.06 2.76
N ASN A 197 13.15 -1.47 2.85
CA ASN A 197 14.27 -1.97 3.62
C ASN A 197 14.29 -1.30 4.99
N PHE A 198 14.32 -2.12 6.04
CA PHE A 198 14.40 -1.72 7.44
C PHE A 198 15.79 -2.04 7.95
N ARG A 199 16.57 -1.04 8.34
CA ARG A 199 17.92 -1.26 8.85
C ARG A 199 18.29 -0.25 9.92
N LYS A 200 19.02 -0.70 10.94
CA LYS A 200 19.65 0.20 11.91
C LYS A 200 21.08 0.55 11.50
N TYR A 201 21.38 1.82 11.65
CA TYR A 201 22.71 2.38 11.52
C TYR A 201 23.03 3.15 12.79
N ASN A 202 24.03 2.71 13.56
CA ASN A 202 24.38 3.33 14.86
C ASN A 202 23.12 3.55 15.73
N GLU A 203 22.36 2.48 15.97
CA GLU A 203 21.10 2.47 16.75
C GLU A 203 19.95 3.33 16.18
N LYS A 204 20.11 3.97 15.04
CA LYS A 204 19.07 4.73 14.36
C LYS A 204 18.43 3.90 13.27
N LEU A 205 17.14 3.60 13.42
CA LEU A 205 16.37 2.92 12.38
C LEU A 205 16.15 3.84 11.18
N ILE A 206 16.51 3.37 10.00
CA ILE A 206 16.22 3.99 8.71
C ILE A 206 15.36 3.03 7.90
N ILE A 207 14.25 3.53 7.40
CA ILE A 207 13.37 2.81 6.48
C ILE A 207 13.44 3.53 5.14
N LYS A 208 13.72 2.79 4.07
CA LYS A 208 13.82 3.34 2.70
C LYS A 208 13.26 2.35 1.68
N PRO A 209 12.95 2.76 0.44
CA PRO A 209 12.59 1.84 -0.62
C PRO A 209 13.63 0.73 -0.76
N SER A 210 13.21 -0.53 -0.85
CA SER A 210 14.14 -1.65 -1.04
C SER A 210 14.82 -1.56 -2.40
N GLN A 211 16.01 -2.16 -2.53
CA GLN A 211 16.70 -2.21 -3.81
C GLN A 211 15.86 -2.93 -4.88
N LYS A 212 15.13 -3.97 -4.48
CA LYS A 212 14.21 -4.70 -5.35
C LYS A 212 13.10 -3.79 -5.88
N ALA A 213 12.49 -2.96 -5.01
CA ALA A 213 11.44 -2.01 -5.40
C ALA A 213 11.97 -0.93 -6.35
N VAL A 214 13.19 -0.39 -6.11
CA VAL A 214 13.82 0.58 -6.99
C VAL A 214 14.15 -0.03 -8.36
N LYS A 215 14.72 -1.24 -8.40
CA LYS A 215 14.99 -1.94 -9.65
C LYS A 215 13.72 -2.23 -10.44
N ALA A 216 12.63 -2.60 -9.78
CA ALA A 216 11.35 -2.88 -10.40
C ALA A 216 10.75 -1.64 -11.07
N ILE A 217 10.73 -0.47 -10.40
CA ILE A 217 10.21 0.77 -11.02
C ILE A 217 11.09 1.23 -12.18
N VAL A 218 12.41 1.16 -12.06
CA VAL A 218 13.35 1.48 -13.15
C VAL A 218 13.10 0.59 -14.37
N SER A 219 12.92 -0.72 -14.16
CA SER A 219 12.61 -1.67 -15.23
C SER A 219 11.28 -1.35 -15.92
N ASN A 220 10.22 -1.07 -15.14
CA ASN A 220 8.90 -0.74 -15.67
C ASN A 220 8.91 0.57 -16.48
N ILE A 221 9.61 1.58 -16.00
CA ILE A 221 9.78 2.86 -16.70
C ILE A 221 10.60 2.67 -17.98
N SER A 222 11.68 1.90 -17.91
CA SER A 222 12.51 1.57 -19.08
C SER A 222 11.70 0.86 -20.16
N ASP A 223 10.88 -0.14 -19.78
CA ASP A 223 9.98 -0.83 -20.68
C ASP A 223 8.94 0.12 -21.29
N THR A 224 8.36 1.00 -20.46
CA THR A 224 7.40 2.01 -20.92
C THR A 224 8.02 2.95 -21.95
N ILE A 225 9.22 3.48 -21.73
CA ILE A 225 9.87 4.46 -22.60
C ILE A 225 10.44 3.80 -23.85
N LEU A 226 11.21 2.70 -23.69
CA LEU A 226 12.02 2.15 -24.78
C LEU A 226 11.32 1.08 -25.60
N ARG A 227 10.28 0.42 -25.06
CA ARG A 227 9.52 -0.63 -25.77
C ARG A 227 8.13 -0.15 -26.12
N ARG A 228 7.22 -0.02 -25.14
CA ARG A 228 5.81 0.30 -25.37
C ARG A 228 5.60 1.70 -25.93
N GLY A 229 6.28 2.70 -25.34
CA GLY A 229 6.19 4.12 -25.72
C GLY A 229 7.10 4.56 -26.85
N LYS A 230 7.80 3.62 -27.49
CA LYS A 230 8.75 3.89 -28.58
C LYS A 230 8.21 4.82 -29.67
N ALA A 231 6.94 4.61 -30.07
CA ALA A 231 6.26 5.38 -31.10
C ALA A 231 5.22 6.39 -30.57
N TRP A 232 4.98 6.46 -29.25
CA TRP A 232 3.97 7.34 -28.69
C TRP A 232 4.31 8.82 -28.87
N GLN A 233 3.28 9.64 -28.99
CA GLN A 233 3.44 11.09 -28.87
C GLN A 233 3.93 11.46 -27.47
N GLN A 234 4.62 12.59 -27.35
CA GLN A 234 5.21 13.04 -26.09
C GLN A 234 4.17 13.19 -24.99
N ASP A 235 2.99 13.73 -25.28
CA ASP A 235 1.90 13.91 -24.32
C ASP A 235 1.41 12.58 -23.72
N VAL A 236 1.28 11.56 -24.55
CA VAL A 236 0.85 10.22 -24.12
C VAL A 236 1.94 9.59 -23.23
N LEU A 237 3.21 9.73 -23.63
CA LEU A 237 4.33 9.24 -22.85
C LEU A 237 4.38 9.91 -21.46
N ILE A 238 4.28 11.25 -21.43
CA ILE A 238 4.26 12.00 -20.16
C ILE A 238 3.12 11.53 -19.26
N MET A 239 1.92 11.37 -19.83
CA MET A 239 0.75 10.91 -19.07
C MET A 239 1.01 9.54 -18.41
N LYS A 240 1.50 8.57 -19.19
CA LYS A 240 1.76 7.21 -18.69
C LYS A 240 2.90 7.15 -17.66
N LEU A 241 3.94 7.95 -17.85
CA LEU A 241 5.01 8.07 -16.87
C LEU A 241 4.53 8.73 -15.58
N ASN A 242 3.74 9.79 -15.68
CA ASN A 242 3.21 10.48 -14.51
C ASN A 242 2.29 9.58 -13.66
N GLU A 243 1.51 8.68 -14.28
CA GLU A 243 0.71 7.67 -13.56
C GLU A 243 1.63 6.76 -12.73
N GLN A 244 2.69 6.22 -13.32
CA GLN A 244 3.65 5.33 -12.65
C GLN A 244 4.43 6.07 -11.54
N ILE A 245 4.93 7.27 -11.83
CA ILE A 245 5.67 8.10 -10.87
C ILE A 245 4.80 8.41 -9.66
N ARG A 246 3.56 8.90 -9.87
CA ARG A 246 2.63 9.21 -8.75
C ARG A 246 2.33 7.99 -7.89
N GLY A 247 2.06 6.85 -8.52
CA GLY A 247 1.80 5.60 -7.79
C GLY A 247 2.97 5.22 -6.89
N TRP A 248 4.18 5.20 -7.44
CA TRP A 248 5.37 4.81 -6.73
C TRP A 248 5.80 5.82 -5.64
N THR A 249 5.79 7.12 -5.95
CA THR A 249 6.13 8.16 -4.97
C THR A 249 5.12 8.22 -3.83
N ASN A 250 3.82 8.11 -4.11
CA ASN A 250 2.78 8.06 -3.08
C ASN A 250 2.94 6.86 -2.14
N TYR A 251 3.40 5.72 -2.66
CA TYR A 251 3.65 4.53 -1.85
C TYR A 251 4.84 4.75 -0.90
N HIS A 252 5.93 5.34 -1.39
CA HIS A 252 7.19 5.46 -0.65
C HIS A 252 7.40 6.79 0.09
N GLN A 253 6.56 7.80 -0.10
CA GLN A 253 6.73 9.14 0.51
C GLN A 253 6.68 9.17 2.04
N SER A 254 6.24 8.09 2.69
CA SER A 254 6.19 8.01 4.16
C SER A 254 7.53 7.65 4.81
N VAL A 255 8.51 7.25 4.03
CA VAL A 255 9.83 6.78 4.47
C VAL A 255 10.96 7.63 3.90
N CYS A 256 12.21 7.33 4.26
CA CYS A 256 13.40 8.03 3.75
C CYS A 256 13.66 7.65 2.28
N ALA A 257 12.94 8.27 1.34
CA ALA A 257 12.96 7.93 -0.08
C ALA A 257 13.73 8.94 -0.96
N SER A 258 14.27 10.03 -0.43
CA SER A 258 14.87 11.12 -1.20
C SER A 258 15.95 10.66 -2.18
N ASP A 259 16.86 9.78 -1.73
CA ASP A 259 17.94 9.26 -2.59
C ASP A 259 17.38 8.40 -3.73
N ALA A 260 16.36 7.58 -3.44
CA ALA A 260 15.70 6.75 -4.44
C ALA A 260 14.90 7.59 -5.45
N PHE A 261 14.30 8.70 -5.00
CA PHE A 261 13.61 9.66 -5.86
C PHE A 261 14.57 10.40 -6.78
N ALA A 262 15.68 10.90 -6.26
CA ALA A 262 16.71 11.55 -7.06
C ALA A 262 17.34 10.60 -8.09
N HIS A 263 17.61 9.35 -7.69
CA HIS A 263 18.08 8.32 -8.60
C HIS A 263 17.09 8.05 -9.75
N LEU A 264 15.79 7.99 -9.44
CA LEU A 264 14.76 7.77 -10.46
C LEU A 264 14.67 8.96 -11.44
N ASP A 265 14.78 10.20 -10.97
CA ASP A 265 14.84 11.38 -11.84
C ASP A 265 16.03 11.33 -12.80
N TYR A 266 17.20 10.92 -12.31
CA TYR A 266 18.38 10.74 -13.15
C TYR A 266 18.14 9.67 -14.23
N VAL A 267 17.62 8.51 -13.85
CA VAL A 267 17.31 7.42 -14.78
C VAL A 267 16.27 7.84 -15.82
N LEU A 268 15.21 8.55 -15.40
CA LEU A 268 14.20 9.10 -16.29
C LEU A 268 14.82 10.01 -17.35
N TYR A 269 15.70 10.93 -16.93
CA TYR A 269 16.40 11.81 -17.86
C TYR A 269 17.20 11.03 -18.92
N GLU A 270 17.99 10.05 -18.50
CA GLU A 270 18.79 9.22 -19.39
C GLU A 270 17.94 8.43 -20.41
N LEU A 271 16.84 7.83 -19.93
CA LEU A 271 15.94 7.05 -20.78
C LEU A 271 15.19 7.93 -21.79
N LEU A 272 14.69 9.08 -21.34
CA LEU A 272 14.00 10.05 -22.21
C LEU A 272 14.94 10.67 -23.25
N TRP A 273 16.20 10.89 -22.87
CA TRP A 273 17.22 11.34 -23.81
C TRP A 273 17.47 10.32 -24.92
N ARG A 274 17.59 9.03 -24.56
CA ARG A 274 17.71 7.94 -25.55
C ARG A 274 16.49 7.85 -26.45
N TRP A 275 15.29 7.97 -25.89
CA TRP A 275 14.03 7.98 -26.63
C TRP A 275 13.97 9.13 -27.65
N ALA A 276 14.32 10.35 -27.24
CA ALA A 276 14.32 11.53 -28.11
C ALA A 276 15.39 11.44 -29.22
N LYS A 277 16.60 11.00 -28.87
CA LYS A 277 17.70 10.79 -29.85
C LYS A 277 17.36 9.73 -30.90
N ARG A 278 16.72 8.65 -30.49
CA ARG A 278 16.28 7.58 -31.41
C ARG A 278 15.27 8.09 -32.44
N ARG A 279 14.40 9.02 -32.07
CA ARG A 279 13.38 9.61 -32.98
C ARG A 279 14.02 10.58 -33.99
N HIS A 280 15.14 11.19 -33.62
CA HIS A 280 15.82 12.20 -34.41
C HIS A 280 17.32 11.92 -34.55
N PRO A 281 17.71 10.82 -35.19
CA PRO A 281 19.12 10.38 -35.26
C PRO A 281 20.04 11.38 -35.95
N LYS A 282 19.50 12.17 -36.89
CA LYS A 282 20.26 13.17 -37.66
C LYS A 282 20.30 14.57 -37.01
N LYS A 283 19.58 14.76 -35.87
CA LYS A 283 19.56 16.06 -35.19
C LYS A 283 20.64 16.13 -34.10
N ASN A 284 21.19 17.33 -33.89
CA ASN A 284 22.16 17.56 -32.82
C ASN A 284 21.52 17.65 -31.45
N LYS A 285 22.32 17.67 -30.40
CA LYS A 285 21.86 17.70 -29.01
C LYS A 285 21.04 18.96 -28.70
N TRP A 286 21.46 20.11 -29.21
CA TRP A 286 20.76 21.38 -28.97
C TRP A 286 19.34 21.34 -29.51
N TRP A 287 19.14 20.89 -30.76
CA TRP A 287 17.83 20.77 -31.37
C TRP A 287 16.91 19.82 -30.56
N ILE A 288 17.46 18.65 -30.14
CA ILE A 288 16.70 17.67 -29.35
C ILE A 288 16.28 18.27 -28.01
N SER A 289 17.20 18.95 -27.31
CA SER A 289 16.88 19.58 -26.02
C SER A 289 15.81 20.66 -26.16
N THR A 290 15.94 21.56 -27.13
CA THR A 290 14.97 22.64 -27.40
C THR A 290 13.59 22.09 -27.78
N ARG A 291 13.54 20.92 -28.45
CA ARG A 291 12.29 20.29 -28.89
C ARG A 291 11.51 19.63 -27.75
N TYR A 292 12.19 19.04 -26.78
CA TYR A 292 11.57 18.15 -25.80
C TYR A 292 11.65 18.65 -24.37
N TRP A 293 12.56 19.53 -24.03
CA TRP A 293 12.76 20.10 -22.71
C TRP A 293 12.55 21.61 -22.73
N HIS A 294 11.63 22.08 -21.89
CA HIS A 294 11.26 23.48 -21.85
C HIS A 294 11.41 24.05 -20.44
N ARG A 295 11.35 25.38 -20.35
CA ARG A 295 11.20 26.06 -19.07
C ARG A 295 9.72 26.03 -18.67
N VAL A 296 9.42 25.55 -17.46
CA VAL A 296 8.07 25.56 -16.89
C VAL A 296 8.14 26.27 -15.53
N GLY A 297 7.54 27.44 -15.46
CA GLY A 297 7.66 28.32 -14.29
C GLY A 297 9.13 28.66 -13.97
N ASN A 298 9.57 28.33 -12.76
CA ASN A 298 10.96 28.54 -12.30
C ASN A 298 11.89 27.36 -12.57
N ARG A 299 11.39 26.28 -13.24
CA ARG A 299 12.18 25.07 -13.54
C ARG A 299 12.66 25.12 -14.99
N ASN A 300 13.95 24.92 -15.18
CA ASN A 300 14.54 24.69 -16.48
C ASN A 300 14.62 23.19 -16.77
N TRP A 301 14.71 22.80 -18.02
CA TRP A 301 14.92 21.42 -18.45
C TRP A 301 13.82 20.44 -18.01
N VAL A 302 12.55 20.87 -18.11
CA VAL A 302 11.40 19.99 -17.87
C VAL A 302 11.01 19.29 -19.16
N PHE A 303 10.94 17.97 -19.17
CA PHE A 303 10.42 17.22 -20.31
C PHE A 303 8.92 17.49 -20.40
N SER A 304 8.51 18.31 -21.36
CA SER A 304 7.16 18.87 -21.40
C SER A 304 6.72 19.23 -22.80
N THR A 305 5.42 19.36 -22.97
CA THR A 305 4.73 19.97 -24.12
C THR A 305 4.00 21.22 -23.65
N GLU A 306 3.26 21.87 -24.51
CA GLU A 306 2.38 22.99 -24.15
C GLU A 306 1.30 22.60 -23.13
N ASN A 307 0.86 21.35 -23.17
CA ASN A 307 -0.28 20.87 -22.39
C ASN A 307 0.11 20.01 -21.17
N LYS A 308 1.29 19.40 -21.16
CA LYS A 308 1.70 18.42 -20.15
C LYS A 308 3.17 18.55 -19.78
N GLU A 309 3.44 18.32 -18.51
CA GLU A 309 4.81 18.27 -17.97
C GLU A 309 5.07 16.97 -17.23
N LEU A 310 6.31 16.47 -17.31
CA LEU A 310 6.75 15.34 -16.50
C LEU A 310 6.92 15.78 -15.04
N ILE A 311 6.38 14.97 -14.13
CA ILE A 311 6.53 15.19 -12.69
C ILE A 311 7.99 14.96 -12.31
N ARG A 312 8.53 15.86 -11.51
CA ARG A 312 9.83 15.72 -10.90
C ARG A 312 9.68 14.86 -9.63
N VAL A 313 10.36 13.71 -9.62
CA VAL A 313 10.21 12.70 -8.56
C VAL A 313 10.74 13.20 -7.22
N ASP A 314 11.92 13.83 -7.22
CA ASP A 314 12.61 14.33 -6.02
C ASP A 314 11.91 15.52 -5.35
N SER A 315 10.95 16.16 -6.07
CA SER A 315 10.10 17.20 -5.48
C SER A 315 9.02 16.63 -4.53
N THR A 316 8.87 15.31 -4.45
CA THR A 316 7.91 14.66 -3.56
C THR A 316 8.37 14.79 -2.11
N ALA A 317 7.63 15.58 -1.32
CA ALA A 317 7.92 15.77 0.09
C ALA A 317 7.64 14.50 0.90
N ILE A 318 8.41 14.27 1.96
CA ILE A 318 8.13 13.21 2.93
C ILE A 318 6.87 13.57 3.71
N VAL A 319 5.88 12.68 3.66
CA VAL A 319 4.63 12.81 4.42
C VAL A 319 4.50 11.61 5.36
N ARG A 320 4.74 11.83 6.64
CA ARG A 320 4.63 10.76 7.65
C ARG A 320 3.22 10.18 7.67
N HIS A 321 3.16 8.86 7.75
CA HIS A 321 1.90 8.15 7.84
C HIS A 321 1.41 8.10 9.28
N THR A 322 0.12 8.36 9.50
CA THR A 322 -0.51 8.15 10.81
C THR A 322 -1.07 6.74 10.84
N LYS A 323 -0.47 5.87 11.67
CA LYS A 323 -0.90 4.48 11.79
C LYS A 323 -2.34 4.36 12.30
N ILE A 324 -3.02 3.31 11.85
CA ILE A 324 -4.34 2.94 12.36
C ILE A 324 -4.24 2.42 13.81
N LYS A 325 -5.28 2.58 14.61
CA LYS A 325 -5.40 1.88 15.91
C LYS A 325 -5.60 0.39 15.63
N ALA A 326 -4.87 -0.48 16.36
CA ALA A 326 -4.96 -1.93 16.19
C ALA A 326 -6.40 -2.46 16.39
N THR A 327 -7.13 -1.86 17.33
CA THR A 327 -8.49 -2.24 17.71
C THR A 327 -9.56 -1.57 16.86
N ALA A 328 -9.22 -0.70 15.90
CA ALA A 328 -10.22 0.00 15.09
C ALA A 328 -10.90 -0.95 14.10
N ASN A 329 -12.23 -0.95 14.12
CA ASN A 329 -13.06 -1.74 13.23
C ASN A 329 -13.83 -0.81 12.28
N PRO A 330 -13.70 -0.95 10.94
CA PRO A 330 -14.31 -0.03 9.98
C PRO A 330 -15.84 -0.08 9.92
N PHE A 331 -16.44 -1.10 10.51
CA PHE A 331 -17.90 -1.26 10.59
C PHE A 331 -18.49 -0.72 11.90
N LEU A 332 -17.67 -0.53 12.93
CA LEU A 332 -18.10 -0.06 14.26
C LEU A 332 -17.62 1.37 14.56
N ASP A 333 -16.46 1.75 14.05
CA ASP A 333 -15.77 3.01 14.37
C ASP A 333 -15.83 4.02 13.22
N GLU A 334 -16.98 4.23 12.58
CA GLU A 334 -17.14 5.08 11.41
C GLU A 334 -16.56 6.48 11.61
N ALA A 335 -16.86 7.12 12.74
CA ALA A 335 -16.35 8.47 13.06
C ALA A 335 -14.81 8.52 13.11
N TYR A 336 -14.16 7.47 13.62
CA TYR A 336 -12.70 7.37 13.62
C TYR A 336 -12.14 7.29 12.20
N PHE A 337 -12.73 6.50 11.32
CA PHE A 337 -12.28 6.36 9.95
C PHE A 337 -12.54 7.61 9.12
N GLN A 338 -13.65 8.29 9.32
CA GLN A 338 -13.95 9.58 8.69
C GLN A 338 -12.92 10.64 9.10
N LYS A 339 -12.65 10.76 10.42
CA LYS A 339 -11.61 11.66 10.93
C LYS A 339 -10.24 11.32 10.35
N ARG A 340 -9.87 10.03 10.27
CA ARG A 340 -8.61 9.59 9.70
C ARG A 340 -8.46 9.99 8.22
N LYS A 341 -9.51 9.86 7.41
CA LYS A 341 -9.53 10.32 6.01
C LYS A 341 -9.37 11.84 5.93
N PHE A 342 -10.07 12.58 6.78
CA PHE A 342 -9.96 14.03 6.85
C PHE A 342 -8.54 14.48 7.21
N ASP A 343 -7.96 13.93 8.28
CA ASP A 343 -6.61 14.25 8.75
C ASP A 343 -5.55 13.93 7.68
N LYS A 344 -5.69 12.83 6.95
CA LYS A 344 -4.81 12.46 5.82
C LYS A 344 -4.83 13.54 4.74
N GLY A 345 -5.99 14.10 4.41
CA GLY A 345 -6.11 15.24 3.50
C GLY A 345 -5.46 16.50 4.03
N MET A 346 -5.65 16.81 5.31
CA MET A 346 -5.03 17.97 5.96
C MET A 346 -3.50 17.91 5.99
N HIS A 347 -2.91 16.71 6.02
CA HIS A 347 -1.46 16.51 5.95
C HIS A 347 -0.89 16.57 4.52
N ARG A 348 -1.64 16.09 3.53
CA ARG A 348 -1.17 15.98 2.14
C ARG A 348 -1.43 17.22 1.28
N LEU A 349 -2.47 17.97 1.59
CA LEU A 349 -2.85 19.14 0.81
C LEU A 349 -2.20 20.41 1.35
N THR A 350 -1.89 21.34 0.44
CA THR A 350 -1.30 22.65 0.76
C THR A 350 -2.08 23.80 0.13
N GLY A 351 -1.88 25.02 0.60
CA GLY A 351 -2.44 26.23 0.03
C GLY A 351 -3.98 26.17 -0.11
N LYS A 352 -4.50 26.69 -1.23
CA LYS A 352 -5.94 26.75 -1.55
C LYS A 352 -6.62 25.38 -1.49
N PHE A 353 -5.93 24.33 -1.87
CA PHE A 353 -6.47 22.96 -1.87
C PHE A 353 -6.73 22.43 -0.47
N LYS A 354 -5.85 22.75 0.48
CA LYS A 354 -6.06 22.43 1.90
C LYS A 354 -7.23 23.21 2.48
N THR A 355 -7.40 24.48 2.07
CA THR A 355 -8.52 25.32 2.52
C THR A 355 -9.86 24.76 2.02
N ILE A 356 -9.95 24.34 0.75
CA ILE A 356 -11.16 23.71 0.20
C ILE A 356 -11.50 22.45 1.00
N TRP A 357 -10.50 21.57 1.22
CA TRP A 357 -10.67 20.33 1.99
C TRP A 357 -11.20 20.60 3.39
N LYS A 358 -10.59 21.57 4.09
CA LYS A 358 -11.01 21.98 5.44
C LYS A 358 -12.45 22.49 5.46
N ASN A 359 -12.81 23.38 4.53
CA ASN A 359 -14.14 24.00 4.46
C ASN A 359 -15.25 22.97 4.15
N GLN A 360 -14.92 21.87 3.48
CA GLN A 360 -15.84 20.77 3.17
C GLN A 360 -15.78 19.62 4.17
N ASN A 361 -14.95 19.70 5.23
CA ASN A 361 -14.70 18.60 6.16
C ASN A 361 -14.30 17.28 5.46
N GLY A 362 -13.62 17.37 4.29
CA GLY A 362 -13.21 16.20 3.50
C GLY A 362 -14.38 15.48 2.80
N LEU A 363 -15.54 16.13 2.69
CA LEU A 363 -16.73 15.54 2.05
C LEU A 363 -16.89 16.02 0.60
N CYS A 364 -17.45 15.17 -0.24
CA CYS A 364 -17.81 15.52 -1.61
C CYS A 364 -18.97 16.52 -1.63
N TYR A 365 -18.85 17.60 -2.39
CA TYR A 365 -19.89 18.63 -2.49
C TYR A 365 -21.22 18.10 -3.08
N HIS A 366 -21.17 17.13 -4.02
CA HIS A 366 -22.39 16.62 -4.67
C HIS A 366 -23.10 15.53 -3.85
N CYS A 367 -22.39 14.58 -3.27
CA CYS A 367 -23.02 13.43 -2.59
C CYS A 367 -22.88 13.46 -1.07
N GLY A 368 -22.12 14.39 -0.49
CA GLY A 368 -21.90 14.46 0.95
C GLY A 368 -21.05 13.32 1.54
N MET A 369 -20.62 12.37 0.74
CA MET A 369 -19.82 11.21 1.23
C MET A 369 -18.36 11.59 1.45
N PRO A 370 -17.67 10.95 2.43
CA PRO A 370 -16.25 11.16 2.68
C PRO A 370 -15.39 10.84 1.46
N MET A 371 -14.43 11.74 1.17
CA MET A 371 -13.46 11.57 0.10
C MET A 371 -12.12 11.02 0.64
N ASP A 372 -11.41 10.22 -0.15
CA ASP A 372 -10.00 9.90 0.13
C ASP A 372 -9.10 10.83 -0.71
N VAL A 373 -8.15 11.49 -0.03
CA VAL A 373 -7.19 12.40 -0.68
C VAL A 373 -6.27 11.67 -1.67
N THR A 374 -6.18 10.36 -1.62
CA THR A 374 -5.38 9.54 -2.55
C THR A 374 -6.15 9.12 -3.80
N GLU A 375 -7.48 9.23 -3.78
CA GLU A 375 -8.33 8.98 -4.94
C GLU A 375 -8.40 10.19 -5.86
N GLU A 376 -8.73 9.93 -7.13
CA GLU A 376 -8.95 10.99 -8.10
C GLU A 376 -10.18 11.82 -7.71
N ARG A 377 -10.02 13.14 -7.79
CA ARG A 377 -11.05 14.11 -7.48
C ARG A 377 -10.98 15.30 -8.43
N GLU A 378 -12.08 15.94 -8.62
CA GLU A 378 -12.18 17.13 -9.48
C GLU A 378 -12.53 18.38 -8.68
N ILE A 379 -12.21 19.53 -9.27
CA ILE A 379 -12.64 20.84 -8.77
C ILE A 379 -13.91 21.25 -9.51
N PHE A 380 -14.99 21.32 -8.77
CA PHE A 380 -16.23 21.91 -9.23
C PHE A 380 -16.28 23.41 -8.92
N TYR A 381 -16.66 24.21 -9.90
CA TYR A 381 -16.83 25.66 -9.73
C TYR A 381 -18.32 25.99 -9.59
N LEU A 382 -18.70 26.66 -8.49
CA LEU A 382 -20.10 27.10 -8.24
C LEU A 382 -20.59 28.06 -9.31
N ALA A 383 -19.75 29.03 -9.71
CA ALA A 383 -19.95 29.88 -10.86
C ALA A 383 -18.90 29.60 -11.93
N PRO A 384 -19.24 29.63 -13.24
CA PRO A 384 -18.31 29.38 -14.31
C PRO A 384 -17.05 30.25 -14.20
N LYS A 385 -15.87 29.61 -14.34
CA LYS A 385 -14.55 30.30 -14.26
C LYS A 385 -14.45 31.50 -15.22
N ALA A 386 -15.10 31.43 -16.38
CA ALA A 386 -15.15 32.48 -17.36
C ALA A 386 -15.87 33.77 -16.88
N LYS A 387 -16.74 33.66 -15.87
CA LYS A 387 -17.49 34.83 -15.32
C LYS A 387 -16.78 35.48 -14.13
N THR A 388 -15.95 34.76 -13.42
CA THR A 388 -15.31 35.23 -12.17
C THR A 388 -13.87 35.66 -12.34
N GLY A 389 -13.22 35.28 -13.45
CA GLY A 389 -11.86 35.71 -13.81
C GLY A 389 -10.73 35.23 -12.85
N VAL A 390 -11.05 34.76 -11.65
CA VAL A 390 -10.11 34.45 -10.59
C VAL A 390 -10.40 33.04 -10.02
N GLU A 391 -9.38 32.28 -9.75
CA GLU A 391 -9.48 31.04 -8.96
C GLU A 391 -9.69 31.37 -7.47
N ASP A 392 -10.88 31.77 -7.10
CA ASP A 392 -11.25 32.03 -5.70
C ASP A 392 -11.64 30.72 -5.01
N VAL A 393 -11.02 30.43 -3.87
CA VAL A 393 -11.32 29.27 -3.02
C VAL A 393 -12.80 29.21 -2.64
N ARG A 394 -13.46 30.35 -2.50
CA ARG A 394 -14.90 30.43 -2.21
C ARG A 394 -15.77 29.85 -3.31
N ASN A 395 -15.30 29.90 -4.56
CA ASN A 395 -15.97 29.37 -5.75
C ASN A 395 -15.62 27.90 -6.05
N MET A 396 -14.64 27.31 -5.35
CA MET A 396 -14.10 25.98 -5.64
C MET A 396 -14.62 24.92 -4.65
N ARG A 397 -14.99 23.76 -5.15
CA ARG A 397 -15.42 22.61 -4.35
C ARG A 397 -14.74 21.33 -4.86
N TYR A 398 -14.40 20.43 -3.96
CA TYR A 398 -14.01 19.08 -4.32
C TYR A 398 -15.22 18.21 -4.54
N VAL A 399 -15.16 17.39 -5.58
CA VAL A 399 -16.16 16.37 -5.93
C VAL A 399 -15.46 15.08 -6.36
N HIS A 400 -16.11 13.95 -6.15
CA HIS A 400 -15.66 12.69 -6.77
C HIS A 400 -15.79 12.80 -8.29
N CYS A 401 -14.87 12.21 -9.05
CA CYS A 401 -14.94 12.19 -10.52
C CYS A 401 -16.25 11.57 -11.03
N ALA A 402 -16.73 10.49 -10.38
CA ALA A 402 -18.03 9.89 -10.70
C ALA A 402 -19.20 10.85 -10.47
N CYS A 403 -19.22 11.58 -9.34
CA CYS A 403 -20.26 12.55 -9.04
C CYS A 403 -20.27 13.71 -10.04
N GLN A 404 -19.11 14.16 -10.49
CA GLN A 404 -18.98 15.19 -11.51
C GLN A 404 -19.57 14.75 -12.87
N ARG A 405 -19.30 13.51 -13.28
CA ARG A 405 -19.88 12.93 -14.51
C ARG A 405 -21.40 12.86 -14.44
N ILE A 406 -21.96 12.32 -13.37
CA ILE A 406 -23.41 12.23 -13.15
C ILE A 406 -24.04 13.63 -13.17
N TYR A 407 -23.41 14.62 -12.53
CA TYR A 407 -23.90 16.00 -12.54
C TYR A 407 -23.90 16.60 -13.95
N ALA A 408 -22.83 16.38 -14.73
CA ALA A 408 -22.72 16.86 -16.11
C ALA A 408 -23.78 16.21 -17.01
N GLU A 409 -23.99 14.88 -16.91
CA GLU A 409 -25.01 14.16 -17.68
C GLU A 409 -26.43 14.64 -17.37
N ASN A 410 -26.74 14.87 -16.09
CA ASN A 410 -28.06 15.37 -15.68
C ASN A 410 -28.32 16.82 -16.13
N ARG A 411 -27.27 17.60 -16.36
CA ARG A 411 -27.37 18.94 -16.89
C ARG A 411 -27.58 18.98 -18.41
N LEU A 412 -27.11 17.97 -19.13
CA LEU A 412 -27.33 17.82 -20.58
C LEU A 412 -28.75 17.31 -20.90
N LYS A 413 -29.44 16.71 -19.94
CA LYS A 413 -30.83 16.20 -20.08
C LYS A 413 -31.90 17.24 -19.71
N LYS A 414 -31.52 18.39 -19.17
CA LYS A 414 -32.35 19.57 -18.91
C LYS A 414 -32.10 20.66 -19.98
#